data_fab05bcc882d73ab830694c8657c2754
#
_entry.id   fab05bcc882d73ab830694c8657c2754
#
_cell.length_a   1.000
_cell.length_b   1.000
_cell.length_c   1.000
_cell.angle_alpha   90.00
_cell.angle_beta   90.00
_cell.angle_gamma   90.00
#
_symmetry.space_group_name_H-M   'P 1'
#
loop_
_entity.id
_entity.type
_entity.pdbx_description
1 polymer ?
#
loop_
_entity_poly.entity_id
_entity_poly.type
_entity_poly.pdbx_seq_one_letter_code
_entity_poly.pdbx_strand_id
1 'polypeptide(L)'
;VSKGGAHRIPGILKAEHEKDGIRSFLVHPGLTATERFVQDMKAFGFEGGAPVDVIARVIGWLATSSKADALTGSNIEAQYLCHEQGLLPGWEGPTPNENALAYDGSGANLRELEEALRLRK
;
A
#
# COMPACT_ATOMS: atom_id res chain seq x y z
N VAL A 1 -0.62 -7.47 -16.64
CA VAL A 1 -1.98 -7.18 -17.14
C VAL A 1 -3.04 -7.52 -16.10
N SER A 2 -2.96 -8.71 -15.48
CA SER A 2 -3.93 -9.13 -14.43
C SER A 2 -3.94 -8.22 -13.20
N LYS A 3 -2.79 -7.73 -12.78
CA LYS A 3 -2.68 -6.78 -11.65
C LYS A 3 -3.30 -5.42 -11.97
N GLY A 4 -3.16 -4.93 -13.20
CA GLY A 4 -3.82 -3.71 -13.65
C GLY A 4 -5.35 -3.82 -13.62
N GLY A 5 -5.91 -4.98 -13.95
CA GLY A 5 -7.34 -5.29 -13.79
C GLY A 5 -7.79 -5.24 -12.33
N ALA A 6 -7.01 -5.86 -11.43
CA ALA A 6 -7.30 -5.88 -10.00
C ALA A 6 -7.40 -4.46 -9.39
N HIS A 7 -6.58 -3.52 -9.84
CA HIS A 7 -6.60 -2.13 -9.37
C HIS A 7 -7.93 -1.39 -9.64
N ARG A 8 -8.72 -1.86 -10.58
CA ARG A 8 -10.01 -1.26 -10.93
C ARG A 8 -11.19 -1.79 -10.13
N ILE A 9 -11.06 -2.99 -9.57
CA ILE A 9 -12.15 -3.68 -8.89
C ILE A 9 -12.75 -2.88 -7.74
N PRO A 10 -11.99 -2.29 -6.80
CA PRO A 10 -12.57 -1.55 -5.69
C PRO A 10 -13.42 -0.37 -6.14
N GLY A 11 -12.98 0.36 -7.15
CA GLY A 11 -13.73 1.51 -7.69
C GLY A 11 -15.04 1.09 -8.35
N ILE A 12 -15.03 -0.03 -9.09
CA ILE A 12 -16.23 -0.57 -9.72
C ILE A 12 -17.23 -1.03 -8.65
N LEU A 13 -16.78 -1.80 -7.68
CA LEU A 13 -17.62 -2.28 -6.58
C LEU A 13 -18.18 -1.13 -5.75
N LYS A 14 -17.40 -0.08 -5.52
CA LYS A 14 -17.91 1.13 -4.89
C LYS A 14 -19.06 1.74 -5.69
N ALA A 15 -18.85 1.97 -6.98
CA ALA A 15 -19.84 2.60 -7.85
C ALA A 15 -21.18 1.81 -7.90
N GLU A 16 -21.09 0.48 -7.89
CA GLU A 16 -22.27 -0.38 -8.03
C GLU A 16 -22.95 -0.68 -6.68
N HIS A 17 -22.20 -0.82 -5.60
CA HIS A 17 -22.66 -1.44 -4.35
C HIS A 17 -22.45 -0.62 -3.08
N GLU A 18 -21.95 0.61 -3.15
CA GLU A 18 -21.74 1.44 -1.96
C GLU A 18 -23.07 1.63 -1.18
N LYS A 19 -24.17 1.83 -1.90
CA LYS A 19 -25.52 1.95 -1.34
C LYS A 19 -25.99 0.69 -0.61
N ASP A 20 -25.42 -0.46 -0.93
CA ASP A 20 -25.73 -1.76 -0.30
C ASP A 20 -24.87 -2.01 0.95
N GLY A 21 -24.04 -1.03 1.35
CA GLY A 21 -23.15 -1.13 2.50
C GLY A 21 -21.91 -1.99 2.26
N ILE A 22 -21.60 -2.31 1.00
CA ILE A 22 -20.40 -3.10 0.64
C ILE A 22 -19.21 -2.17 0.55
N ARG A 23 -18.15 -2.53 1.27
CA ARG A 23 -16.85 -1.86 1.23
C ARG A 23 -15.83 -2.69 0.47
N SER A 24 -15.07 -2.06 -0.38
CA SER A 24 -14.06 -2.72 -1.20
C SER A 24 -12.75 -1.93 -1.20
N PHE A 25 -11.65 -2.63 -1.00
CA PHE A 25 -10.32 -2.02 -0.92
C PHE A 25 -9.32 -2.85 -1.72
N LEU A 26 -8.37 -2.20 -2.37
CA LEU A 26 -7.16 -2.84 -2.85
C LEU A 26 -6.03 -2.51 -1.87
N VAL A 27 -5.38 -3.54 -1.33
CA VAL A 27 -4.32 -3.35 -0.35
C VAL A 27 -2.97 -3.67 -0.96
N HIS A 28 -2.08 -2.69 -0.96
CA HIS A 28 -0.68 -2.83 -1.35
C HIS A 28 0.17 -3.08 -0.12
N PRO A 29 0.79 -4.26 0.01
CA PRO A 29 1.60 -4.58 1.19
C PRO A 29 2.94 -3.84 1.23
N GLY A 30 3.47 -3.42 0.08
CA GLY A 30 4.86 -3.00 -0.02
C GLY A 30 5.82 -4.16 0.22
N LEU A 31 7.08 -3.85 0.46
CA LEU A 31 8.07 -4.87 0.81
C LEU A 31 7.81 -5.40 2.21
N THR A 32 7.48 -6.67 2.31
CA THR A 32 7.15 -7.34 3.58
C THR A 32 8.18 -8.41 3.88
N ALA A 33 8.69 -8.42 5.12
CA ALA A 33 9.71 -9.36 5.58
C ALA A 33 9.11 -10.75 5.85
N THR A 34 8.63 -11.42 4.79
CA THR A 34 8.26 -12.84 4.86
C THR A 34 9.51 -13.70 4.94
N GLU A 35 9.39 -14.90 5.50
CA GLU A 35 10.53 -15.83 5.61
C GLU A 35 11.23 -16.06 4.27
N ARG A 36 10.44 -16.30 3.22
CA ARG A 36 10.97 -16.51 1.87
C ARG A 36 11.67 -15.26 1.34
N PHE A 37 11.08 -14.08 1.49
CA PHE A 37 11.67 -12.83 1.04
C PHE A 37 13.01 -12.58 1.76
N VAL A 38 13.06 -12.78 3.07
CA VAL A 38 14.29 -12.60 3.86
C VAL A 38 15.39 -13.56 3.41
N GLN A 39 15.06 -14.83 3.12
CA GLN A 39 16.02 -15.81 2.62
C GLN A 39 16.56 -15.43 1.24
N ASP A 40 15.67 -15.07 0.33
CA ASP A 40 16.04 -14.72 -1.05
C ASP A 40 16.90 -13.43 -1.09
N MET A 41 16.54 -12.44 -0.27
CA MET A 41 17.21 -11.14 -0.26
C MET A 41 18.56 -11.15 0.47
N LYS A 42 18.77 -12.04 1.45
CA LYS A 42 20.08 -12.23 2.09
C LYS A 42 21.18 -12.56 1.09
N ALA A 43 20.86 -13.35 0.07
CA ALA A 43 21.79 -13.70 -0.99
C ALA A 43 22.27 -12.47 -1.80
N PHE A 44 21.46 -11.40 -1.82
CA PHE A 44 21.76 -10.14 -2.53
C PHE A 44 22.23 -9.01 -1.59
N GLY A 45 22.47 -9.32 -0.30
CA GLY A 45 22.91 -8.32 0.69
C GLY A 45 21.83 -7.29 1.04
N PHE A 46 20.55 -7.58 0.77
CA PHE A 46 19.44 -6.70 1.07
C PHE A 46 18.79 -7.07 2.41
N GLU A 47 18.74 -6.11 3.32
CA GLU A 47 18.01 -6.20 4.58
C GLU A 47 16.88 -5.17 4.56
N GLY A 48 15.65 -5.61 4.83
CA GLY A 48 14.51 -4.70 4.87
C GLY A 48 13.18 -5.41 4.76
N GLY A 49 12.14 -4.60 4.65
CA GLY A 49 10.76 -5.02 4.61
C GLY A 49 10.03 -4.78 5.93
N ALA A 50 8.74 -4.47 5.83
CA ALA A 50 7.90 -4.30 6.99
C ALA A 50 7.56 -5.64 7.65
N PRO A 51 7.31 -5.66 8.97
CA PRO A 51 6.81 -6.85 9.64
C PRO A 51 5.52 -7.37 8.99
N VAL A 52 5.35 -8.69 8.96
CA VAL A 52 4.14 -9.33 8.41
C VAL A 52 2.86 -8.90 9.14
N ASP A 53 2.98 -8.53 10.40
CA ASP A 53 1.88 -8.02 11.23
C ASP A 53 1.25 -6.73 10.69
N VAL A 54 1.99 -5.94 9.95
CA VAL A 54 1.50 -4.68 9.34
C VAL A 54 0.27 -4.96 8.48
N ILE A 55 0.35 -5.93 7.58
CA ILE A 55 -0.77 -6.30 6.70
C ILE A 55 -1.96 -6.84 7.49
N ALA A 56 -1.69 -7.73 8.44
CA ALA A 56 -2.74 -8.31 9.29
C ALA A 56 -3.50 -7.23 10.06
N ARG A 57 -2.79 -6.27 10.64
CA ARG A 57 -3.39 -5.14 11.36
C ARG A 57 -4.21 -4.23 10.45
N VAL A 58 -3.69 -3.93 9.26
CA VAL A 58 -4.41 -3.09 8.29
C VAL A 58 -5.69 -3.76 7.83
N ILE A 59 -5.65 -5.04 7.46
CA ILE A 59 -6.85 -5.78 7.05
C ILE A 59 -7.88 -5.82 8.18
N GLY A 60 -7.46 -6.10 9.40
CA GLY A 60 -8.33 -6.07 10.57
C GLY A 60 -8.97 -4.69 10.80
N TRP A 61 -8.20 -3.63 10.68
CA TRP A 61 -8.71 -2.27 10.82
C TRP A 61 -9.69 -1.90 9.70
N LEU A 62 -9.38 -2.21 8.45
CA LEU A 62 -10.29 -1.99 7.32
C LEU A 62 -11.62 -2.74 7.47
N ALA A 63 -11.58 -3.94 8.04
CA ALA A 63 -12.76 -4.76 8.27
C ALA A 63 -13.66 -4.24 9.41
N THR A 64 -13.09 -3.62 10.43
CA THR A 64 -13.79 -3.33 11.69
C THR A 64 -13.97 -1.85 12.01
N SER A 65 -13.16 -0.96 11.45
CA SER A 65 -13.21 0.46 11.75
C SER A 65 -14.25 1.19 10.89
N SER A 66 -15.05 2.03 11.52
CA SER A 66 -15.96 2.94 10.81
C SER A 66 -15.20 4.02 10.02
N LYS A 67 -13.99 4.35 10.43
CA LYS A 67 -13.12 5.28 9.68
C LYS A 67 -12.77 4.75 8.28
N ALA A 68 -12.77 3.44 8.09
CA ALA A 68 -12.53 2.82 6.80
C ALA A 68 -13.65 3.06 5.79
N ASP A 69 -14.83 3.48 6.21
CA ASP A 69 -15.97 3.75 5.31
C ASP A 69 -15.62 4.83 4.28
N ALA A 70 -14.85 5.84 4.68
CA ALA A 70 -14.39 6.90 3.80
C ALA A 70 -13.38 6.43 2.74
N LEU A 71 -12.77 5.27 2.95
CA LEU A 71 -11.71 4.72 2.09
C LEU A 71 -12.23 3.67 1.09
N THR A 72 -13.53 3.33 1.12
CA THR A 72 -14.06 2.35 0.18
C THR A 72 -13.83 2.77 -1.27
N GLY A 73 -13.46 1.81 -2.12
CA GLY A 73 -13.10 2.05 -3.51
C GLY A 73 -11.65 2.48 -3.73
N SER A 74 -10.87 2.65 -2.66
CA SER A 74 -9.49 3.14 -2.73
C SER A 74 -8.46 2.03 -2.80
N ASN A 75 -7.29 2.42 -3.31
CA ASN A 75 -6.05 1.66 -3.17
C ASN A 75 -5.38 2.07 -1.85
N ILE A 76 -5.08 1.11 -1.01
CA ILE A 76 -4.54 1.30 0.34
C ILE A 76 -3.07 0.90 0.37
N GLU A 77 -2.21 1.85 0.68
CA GLU A 77 -0.80 1.60 0.99
C GLU A 77 -0.70 1.16 2.45
N ALA A 78 -0.60 -0.14 2.68
CA ALA A 78 -0.75 -0.73 4.00
C ALA A 78 0.26 -0.20 5.03
N GLN A 79 1.50 -0.02 4.65
CA GLN A 79 2.55 0.43 5.58
C GLN A 79 2.28 1.86 6.07
N TYR A 80 1.89 2.75 5.16
CA TYR A 80 1.56 4.14 5.52
C TYR A 80 0.31 4.19 6.38
N LEU A 81 -0.75 3.48 6.02
CA LEU A 81 -1.97 3.44 6.82
C LEU A 81 -1.72 2.87 8.22
N CYS A 82 -0.94 1.79 8.31
CA CYS A 82 -0.57 1.17 9.58
C CYS A 82 0.15 2.16 10.50
N HIS A 83 1.11 2.88 9.97
CA HIS A 83 1.89 3.86 10.70
C HIS A 83 1.03 5.07 11.12
N GLU A 84 0.28 5.62 10.18
CA GLU A 84 -0.59 6.79 10.38
C GLU A 84 -1.67 6.54 11.44
N GLN A 85 -2.25 5.35 11.46
CA GLN A 85 -3.28 4.96 12.43
C GLN A 85 -2.70 4.33 13.71
N GLY A 86 -1.38 4.20 13.82
CA GLY A 86 -0.73 3.62 15.02
C GLY A 86 -1.13 2.16 15.27
N LEU A 87 -1.33 1.36 14.23
CA LEU A 87 -1.88 0.01 14.35
C LEU A 87 -0.87 -1.02 14.86
N LEU A 88 0.41 -0.74 14.75
CA LEU A 88 1.50 -1.59 15.24
C LEU A 88 2.45 -0.76 16.11
N PRO A 89 2.18 -0.66 17.43
CA PRO A 89 3.03 0.07 18.37
C PRO A 89 4.47 -0.47 18.36
N GLY A 90 5.44 0.44 18.36
CA GLY A 90 6.86 0.08 18.33
C GLY A 90 7.46 -0.14 16.95
N TRP A 91 6.65 -0.14 15.90
CA TRP A 91 7.17 -0.11 14.54
C TRP A 91 7.32 1.35 14.09
N GLU A 92 8.52 1.69 13.62
CA GLU A 92 8.90 3.06 13.25
C GLU A 92 8.25 3.55 11.94
N GLY A 93 7.54 2.69 11.23
CA GLY A 93 6.92 3.01 9.96
C GLY A 93 7.70 2.51 8.74
N PRO A 94 7.22 2.82 7.53
CA PRO A 94 7.91 2.46 6.30
C PRO A 94 9.26 3.15 6.23
N THR A 95 10.29 2.41 5.86
CA THR A 95 11.61 2.99 5.59
C THR A 95 11.50 3.86 4.34
N PRO A 96 11.85 5.15 4.40
CA PRO A 96 11.88 5.99 3.23
C PRO A 96 12.86 5.39 2.22
N ASN A 97 12.39 5.08 1.05
CA ASN A 97 13.26 4.70 -0.04
C ASN A 97 13.61 5.97 -0.82
N GLU A 98 14.76 6.54 -0.54
CA GLU A 98 15.25 7.74 -1.19
C GLU A 98 15.36 7.60 -2.72
N ASN A 99 15.37 6.37 -3.23
CA ASN A 99 15.43 6.04 -4.65
C ASN A 99 14.08 5.60 -5.22
N ALA A 100 13.07 5.40 -4.40
CA ALA A 100 11.73 5.12 -4.86
C ALA A 100 10.94 6.43 -4.91
N LEU A 101 10.43 6.73 -6.06
CA LEU A 101 9.40 7.75 -6.21
C LEU A 101 8.18 7.25 -5.43
N ALA A 102 7.98 7.82 -4.25
CA ALA A 102 6.85 7.47 -3.40
C ALA A 102 5.57 7.84 -4.13
N TYR A 103 4.81 6.83 -4.52
CA TYR A 103 3.49 7.04 -5.08
C TYR A 103 2.53 7.34 -3.93
N ASP A 104 2.16 8.59 -3.78
CA ASP A 104 1.22 9.05 -2.74
C ASP A 104 -0.25 9.02 -3.20
N GLY A 105 -0.50 8.55 -4.42
CA GLY A 105 -1.84 8.55 -5.01
C GLY A 105 -2.34 9.90 -5.51
N SER A 106 -1.62 10.98 -5.25
CA SER A 106 -2.05 12.35 -5.62
C SER A 106 -1.78 12.71 -7.08
N GLY A 107 -1.00 11.89 -7.78
CA GLY A 107 -0.49 12.21 -9.13
C GLY A 107 0.65 13.24 -9.15
N ALA A 108 1.01 13.81 -8.01
CA ALA A 108 2.12 14.77 -7.91
C ALA A 108 3.44 14.11 -8.33
N ASN A 109 3.63 12.87 -7.92
CA ASN A 109 4.83 12.11 -8.23
C ASN A 109 4.96 11.70 -9.70
N LEU A 110 3.87 11.68 -10.45
CA LEU A 110 3.93 11.45 -11.90
C LEU A 110 4.66 12.61 -12.61
N ARG A 111 4.48 13.84 -12.15
CA ARG A 111 5.18 15.01 -12.70
C ARG A 111 6.67 14.94 -12.41
N GLU A 112 7.05 14.57 -11.18
CA GLU A 112 8.46 14.39 -10.81
C GLU A 112 9.10 13.25 -11.58
N LEU A 113 8.36 12.15 -11.80
CA LEU A 113 8.81 11.03 -12.62
C LEU A 113 9.01 11.45 -14.08
N GLU A 114 8.06 12.17 -14.65
CA GLU A 114 8.19 12.70 -16.02
C GLU A 114 9.38 13.65 -16.17
N GLU A 115 9.61 14.49 -15.17
CA GLU A 115 10.73 15.41 -15.14
C GLU A 115 12.07 14.67 -15.00
N ALA A 116 12.16 13.70 -14.11
CA ALA A 116 13.31 12.82 -13.95
C ALA A 116 13.62 12.00 -15.22
N LEU A 117 12.59 11.52 -15.92
CA LEU A 117 12.74 10.80 -17.19
C LEU A 117 13.18 11.72 -18.34
N ARG A 118 12.76 12.98 -18.32
CA ARG A 118 13.21 13.98 -19.31
C ARG A 118 14.69 14.34 -19.13
N LEU A 119 15.16 14.40 -17.89
CA LEU A 119 16.57 14.71 -17.58
C LEU A 119 17.55 13.56 -17.91
N ARG A 120 17.04 12.33 -18.09
CA ARG A 120 17.83 11.16 -18.50
C ARG A 120 18.02 11.01 -20.02
N LYS A 121 17.36 11.81 -20.79
CA LYS A 121 17.52 11.89 -22.25
C LYS A 121 18.57 12.92 -22.62
#